data_3f468da421561d890b183a15ab388cfb
#
_entry.id   3f468da421561d890b183a15ab388cfb
#
_cell.length_a   1.000
_cell.length_b   1.000
_cell.length_c   1.000
_cell.angle_alpha   90.00
_cell.angle_beta   90.00
_cell.angle_gamma   90.00
#
_symmetry.space_group_name_H-M   'P 1'
#
loop_
_entity.id
_entity.type
_entity.pdbx_description
1 polymer ?
#
loop_
_entity_poly.entity_id
_entity_poly.type
_entity_poly.pdbx_seq_one_letter_code
_entity_poly.pdbx_strand_id
1 'polypeptide(L)'
;MQKNLSRIKYFIKKISKISKKNKKKTAFLIGNTSKSNNKQFYLTPLREFNKVILFGAIIYNEKIALQISKIVDGKVDYIFVDSEKKIKTSNIYIGDAANIERTVRENISKSNLMTYKGNDLTVEALDLLISNRSRNEIKGLGSKKISILGAGNLGSKIALKLVERGAKVLIYRRNLKKLRLLTKALNIIKPDSTEQKISYSNNIYKVVKNADVIIGSTDGIPIIDKKMLLNSKKNVFVVDVGKGTVKKEAIKYAIEK
;
A
#
# COMPACT_ATOMS: atom_id res chain seq x y z
N MET A 1 -7.04 21.81 -9.80
CA MET A 1 -7.05 20.75 -10.86
C MET A 1 -6.15 21.13 -12.03
N GLN A 2 -6.36 22.25 -12.74
CA GLN A 2 -5.54 22.69 -13.89
C GLN A 2 -4.03 22.74 -13.60
N LYS A 3 -3.61 23.27 -12.45
CA LYS A 3 -2.20 23.29 -12.02
C LYS A 3 -1.53 21.91 -12.05
N ASN A 4 -2.21 20.87 -11.56
CA ASN A 4 -1.67 19.51 -11.57
C ASN A 4 -1.63 18.89 -12.98
N LEU A 5 -2.62 19.17 -13.83
CA LEU A 5 -2.60 18.73 -15.24
C LEU A 5 -1.42 19.39 -16.01
N SER A 6 -1.16 20.68 -15.78
CA SER A 6 0.00 21.36 -16.36
C SER A 6 1.32 20.77 -15.87
N ARG A 7 1.41 20.40 -14.60
CA ARG A 7 2.58 19.69 -14.05
C ARG A 7 2.78 18.31 -14.68
N ILE A 8 1.71 17.56 -14.98
CA ILE A 8 1.82 16.28 -15.71
C ILE A 8 2.47 16.53 -17.08
N LYS A 9 1.99 17.52 -17.85
CA LYS A 9 2.58 17.87 -19.14
C LYS A 9 4.06 18.24 -19.03
N TYR A 10 4.42 19.00 -18.02
CA TYR A 10 5.83 19.33 -17.73
C TYR A 10 6.68 18.09 -17.41
N PHE A 11 6.20 17.21 -16.53
CA PHE A 11 6.94 15.99 -16.18
C PHE A 11 7.07 15.03 -17.37
N ILE A 12 6.06 14.92 -18.23
CA ILE A 12 6.14 14.12 -19.46
C ILE A 12 7.33 14.62 -20.33
N LYS A 13 7.41 15.94 -20.56
CA LYS A 13 8.54 16.51 -21.32
C LYS A 13 9.89 16.22 -20.64
N LYS A 14 9.94 16.33 -19.30
CA LYS A 14 11.15 16.04 -18.53
C LYS A 14 11.59 14.58 -18.66
N ILE A 15 10.67 13.62 -18.44
CA ILE A 15 11.01 12.19 -18.52
C ILE A 15 11.37 11.76 -19.94
N SER A 16 10.75 12.35 -20.97
CA SER A 16 11.11 12.10 -22.36
C SER A 16 12.56 12.47 -22.68
N LYS A 17 13.03 13.61 -22.15
CA LYS A 17 14.44 14.03 -22.28
C LYS A 17 15.38 13.05 -21.59
N ILE A 18 15.08 12.67 -20.32
CA ILE A 18 15.91 11.74 -19.55
C ILE A 18 15.92 10.35 -20.21
N SER A 19 14.75 9.89 -20.66
CA SER A 19 14.58 8.60 -21.36
C SER A 19 15.48 8.50 -22.58
N LYS A 20 15.47 9.51 -23.45
CA LYS A 20 16.33 9.56 -24.64
C LYS A 20 17.82 9.52 -24.29
N LYS A 21 18.23 10.31 -23.28
CA LYS A 21 19.63 10.35 -22.82
C LYS A 21 20.09 9.00 -22.23
N ASN A 22 19.25 8.37 -21.42
CA ASN A 22 19.64 7.19 -20.63
C ASN A 22 19.12 5.87 -21.23
N LYS A 23 18.52 5.89 -22.42
CA LYS A 23 17.90 4.73 -23.11
C LYS A 23 16.91 3.97 -22.22
N LYS A 24 16.08 4.67 -21.42
CA LYS A 24 15.12 4.11 -20.48
C LYS A 24 13.71 4.22 -21.03
N LYS A 25 12.85 3.26 -20.70
CA LYS A 25 11.41 3.35 -20.94
C LYS A 25 10.75 4.33 -19.99
N THR A 26 9.65 4.92 -20.42
CA THR A 26 8.85 5.86 -19.65
C THR A 26 7.55 5.22 -19.18
N ALA A 27 7.14 5.49 -17.96
CA ALA A 27 5.89 4.97 -17.42
C ALA A 27 5.10 6.03 -16.65
N PHE A 28 3.77 5.94 -16.74
CA PHE A 28 2.84 6.74 -15.97
C PHE A 28 1.91 5.86 -15.14
N LEU A 29 1.79 6.13 -13.84
CA LEU A 29 0.93 5.38 -12.93
C LEU A 29 -0.34 6.16 -12.64
N ILE A 30 -1.50 5.51 -12.80
CA ILE A 30 -2.80 6.01 -12.38
C ILE A 30 -3.29 5.16 -11.20
N GLY A 31 -3.05 5.65 -10.00
CA GLY A 31 -3.58 5.05 -8.79
C GLY A 31 -4.91 5.69 -8.38
N ASN A 32 -5.69 5.00 -7.56
CA ASN A 32 -6.96 5.53 -7.10
C ASN A 32 -7.06 5.57 -5.56
N THR A 33 -7.91 6.47 -5.06
CA THR A 33 -8.20 6.63 -3.64
C THR A 33 -9.66 7.03 -3.44
N SER A 34 -10.26 6.59 -2.33
CA SER A 34 -11.57 7.06 -1.89
C SER A 34 -11.54 8.47 -1.25
N LYS A 35 -10.33 9.00 -0.95
CA LYS A 35 -10.16 10.29 -0.28
C LYS A 35 -10.11 11.41 -1.31
N SER A 36 -11.09 12.30 -1.27
CA SER A 36 -11.21 13.49 -2.13
C SER A 36 -10.73 14.77 -1.43
N ASN A 37 -9.75 14.70 -0.54
CA ASN A 37 -9.27 15.86 0.21
C ASN A 37 -8.93 17.02 -0.74
N ASN A 38 -9.50 18.22 -0.47
CA ASN A 38 -9.25 19.47 -1.19
C ASN A 38 -9.57 19.46 -2.71
N LYS A 39 -10.41 18.53 -3.19
CA LYS A 39 -10.81 18.42 -4.61
C LYS A 39 -9.63 18.37 -5.59
N GLN A 40 -8.43 18.01 -5.11
CA GLN A 40 -7.22 17.88 -5.92
C GLN A 40 -6.70 16.45 -5.87
N PHE A 41 -6.19 15.98 -7.01
CA PHE A 41 -5.48 14.72 -7.07
C PHE A 41 -3.99 14.93 -6.75
N TYR A 42 -3.29 13.86 -6.36
CA TYR A 42 -1.89 13.90 -5.96
C TYR A 42 -1.00 13.45 -7.12
N LEU A 43 0.14 14.13 -7.31
CA LEU A 43 1.19 13.65 -8.19
C LEU A 43 2.21 12.84 -7.36
N THR A 44 2.59 11.67 -7.87
CA THR A 44 3.67 10.89 -7.26
C THR A 44 5.02 11.52 -7.57
N PRO A 45 6.05 11.30 -6.73
CA PRO A 45 7.40 11.71 -7.07
C PRO A 45 7.88 11.03 -8.36
N LEU A 46 8.73 11.74 -9.11
CA LEU A 46 9.49 11.13 -10.20
C LEU A 46 10.48 10.12 -9.60
N ARG A 47 10.49 8.91 -10.13
CA ARG A 47 11.42 7.85 -9.74
C ARG A 47 12.13 7.32 -10.98
N GLU A 48 13.43 7.19 -10.87
CA GLU A 48 14.27 6.62 -11.91
C GLU A 48 14.83 5.28 -11.44
N PHE A 49 14.57 4.25 -12.24
CA PHE A 49 15.07 2.89 -12.06
C PHE A 49 16.06 2.55 -13.18
N ASN A 50 16.69 1.37 -13.14
CA ASN A 50 17.66 0.97 -14.13
C ASN A 50 17.12 1.04 -15.58
N LYS A 51 15.90 0.54 -15.82
CA LYS A 51 15.31 0.43 -17.17
C LYS A 51 14.10 1.34 -17.40
N VAL A 52 13.56 1.98 -16.36
CA VAL A 52 12.31 2.74 -16.47
C VAL A 52 12.35 4.00 -15.62
N ILE A 53 11.70 5.05 -16.12
CA ILE A 53 11.41 6.28 -15.38
C ILE A 53 9.91 6.34 -15.17
N LEU A 54 9.51 6.45 -13.91
CA LEU A 54 8.12 6.39 -13.48
C LEU A 54 7.70 7.63 -12.71
N PHE A 55 6.56 8.19 -13.05
CA PHE A 55 5.78 9.09 -12.18
C PHE A 55 4.29 8.83 -12.42
N GLY A 56 3.43 9.50 -11.67
CA GLY A 56 2.00 9.26 -11.85
C GLY A 56 1.11 10.18 -11.04
N ALA A 57 -0.14 9.81 -10.95
CA ALA A 57 -1.16 10.51 -10.19
C ALA A 57 -2.02 9.54 -9.39
N ILE A 58 -2.39 9.94 -8.17
CA ILE A 58 -3.40 9.26 -7.36
C ILE A 58 -4.67 10.09 -7.44
N ILE A 59 -5.71 9.52 -8.01
CA ILE A 59 -6.94 10.22 -8.37
C ILE A 59 -8.14 9.68 -7.59
N TYR A 60 -9.25 10.40 -7.59
CA TYR A 60 -10.43 10.06 -6.80
C TYR A 60 -11.73 10.08 -7.62
N ASN A 61 -11.67 10.29 -8.94
CA ASN A 61 -12.84 10.20 -9.83
C ASN A 61 -12.45 9.93 -11.29
N GLU A 62 -13.43 9.52 -12.08
CA GLU A 62 -13.28 9.12 -13.48
C GLU A 62 -13.07 10.31 -14.42
N LYS A 63 -13.66 11.50 -14.14
CA LYS A 63 -13.42 12.72 -14.96
C LYS A 63 -11.94 13.10 -14.98
N ILE A 64 -11.26 12.96 -13.85
CA ILE A 64 -9.81 13.17 -13.76
C ILE A 64 -9.06 12.08 -14.53
N ALA A 65 -9.49 10.80 -14.42
CA ALA A 65 -8.91 9.70 -15.18
C ALA A 65 -8.96 9.98 -16.68
N LEU A 66 -10.13 10.36 -17.20
CA LEU A 66 -10.34 10.72 -18.61
C LEU A 66 -9.39 11.84 -19.07
N GLN A 67 -9.28 12.93 -18.28
CA GLN A 67 -8.42 14.06 -18.62
C GLN A 67 -6.93 13.65 -18.64
N ILE A 68 -6.50 12.84 -17.69
CA ILE A 68 -5.13 12.36 -17.60
C ILE A 68 -4.84 11.41 -18.78
N SER A 69 -5.72 10.46 -19.08
CA SER A 69 -5.57 9.52 -20.20
C SER A 69 -5.31 10.26 -21.52
N LYS A 70 -6.11 11.29 -21.83
CA LYS A 70 -5.93 12.14 -23.02
C LYS A 70 -4.59 12.88 -23.03
N ILE A 71 -4.00 13.17 -21.87
CA ILE A 71 -2.70 13.86 -21.79
C ILE A 71 -1.53 12.90 -21.96
N VAL A 72 -1.62 11.67 -21.43
CA VAL A 72 -0.49 10.75 -21.34
C VAL A 72 -0.40 9.74 -22.48
N ASP A 73 -1.53 9.43 -23.14
CA ASP A 73 -1.58 8.46 -24.21
C ASP A 73 -0.66 8.83 -25.37
N GLY A 74 0.15 7.89 -25.82
CA GLY A 74 1.16 8.07 -26.87
C GLY A 74 2.37 8.94 -26.47
N LYS A 75 2.46 9.39 -25.20
CA LYS A 75 3.56 10.22 -24.70
C LYS A 75 4.44 9.52 -23.67
N VAL A 76 4.04 8.35 -23.27
CA VAL A 76 4.80 7.43 -22.42
C VAL A 76 4.71 6.03 -22.99
N ASP A 77 5.71 5.17 -22.76
CA ASP A 77 5.72 3.79 -23.26
C ASP A 77 4.66 2.95 -22.55
N TYR A 78 4.52 3.10 -21.23
CA TYR A 78 3.61 2.30 -20.41
C TYR A 78 2.70 3.16 -19.54
N ILE A 79 1.45 2.72 -19.39
CA ILE A 79 0.50 3.28 -18.45
C ILE A 79 0.06 2.15 -17.50
N PHE A 80 0.25 2.35 -16.20
CA PHE A 80 -0.21 1.43 -15.17
C PHE A 80 -1.45 1.98 -14.49
N VAL A 81 -2.56 1.24 -14.49
CA VAL A 81 -3.80 1.65 -13.82
C VAL A 81 -4.18 0.71 -12.68
N ASP A 82 -4.52 1.30 -11.53
CA ASP A 82 -5.01 0.56 -10.36
C ASP A 82 -6.44 0.03 -10.62
N SER A 83 -6.60 -1.28 -10.63
CA SER A 83 -7.88 -1.96 -10.86
C SER A 83 -8.76 -2.09 -9.60
N GLU A 84 -8.29 -1.67 -8.42
CA GLU A 84 -9.10 -1.73 -7.20
C GLU A 84 -10.27 -0.74 -7.25
N LYS A 85 -11.46 -1.20 -6.85
CA LYS A 85 -12.67 -0.38 -6.78
C LYS A 85 -12.72 0.35 -5.44
N LYS A 86 -12.26 1.60 -5.39
CA LYS A 86 -12.20 2.43 -4.17
C LYS A 86 -13.25 3.55 -4.15
N ILE A 87 -13.92 3.80 -5.28
CA ILE A 87 -14.94 4.84 -5.46
C ILE A 87 -16.27 4.15 -5.69
N LYS A 88 -17.32 4.60 -5.01
CA LYS A 88 -18.63 3.92 -5.02
C LYS A 88 -19.44 4.21 -6.27
N THR A 89 -19.57 5.49 -6.62
CA THR A 89 -20.45 5.95 -7.70
C THR A 89 -19.67 6.61 -8.82
N SER A 90 -20.04 6.32 -10.05
CA SER A 90 -19.49 6.97 -11.23
C SER A 90 -19.93 8.45 -11.29
N ASN A 91 -19.04 9.30 -11.78
CA ASN A 91 -19.35 10.70 -12.10
C ASN A 91 -19.33 10.96 -13.61
N ILE A 92 -19.27 9.91 -14.41
CA ILE A 92 -19.40 9.95 -15.88
C ILE A 92 -20.65 9.20 -16.31
N TYR A 93 -20.85 7.99 -15.76
CA TYR A 93 -21.96 7.11 -16.12
C TYR A 93 -22.98 7.10 -14.99
N ILE A 94 -24.10 7.79 -15.21
CA ILE A 94 -25.18 7.93 -14.21
C ILE A 94 -25.78 6.55 -13.90
N GLY A 95 -25.91 6.23 -12.61
CA GLY A 95 -26.44 4.96 -12.15
C GLY A 95 -25.39 3.82 -12.03
N ASP A 96 -24.21 3.99 -12.59
CA ASP A 96 -23.15 2.97 -12.55
C ASP A 96 -22.25 3.10 -11.32
N ALA A 97 -21.61 1.98 -10.95
CA ALA A 97 -20.47 1.99 -10.05
C ALA A 97 -19.24 2.62 -10.72
N ALA A 98 -18.50 3.41 -9.96
CA ALA A 98 -17.28 4.02 -10.49
C ALA A 98 -16.23 2.98 -10.89
N ASN A 99 -15.62 3.20 -12.06
CA ASN A 99 -14.60 2.31 -12.59
C ASN A 99 -13.51 3.08 -13.33
N ILE A 100 -12.50 3.54 -12.57
CA ILE A 100 -11.35 4.26 -13.13
C ILE A 100 -10.60 3.42 -14.18
N GLU A 101 -10.44 2.13 -13.93
CA GLU A 101 -9.77 1.22 -14.87
C GLU A 101 -10.49 1.20 -16.22
N ARG A 102 -11.84 1.06 -16.24
CA ARG A 102 -12.64 1.11 -17.47
C ARG A 102 -12.42 2.43 -18.21
N THR A 103 -12.54 3.56 -17.50
CA THR A 103 -12.35 4.88 -18.09
C THR A 103 -10.96 5.05 -18.73
N VAL A 104 -9.91 4.54 -18.07
CA VAL A 104 -8.56 4.59 -18.64
C VAL A 104 -8.45 3.69 -19.84
N ARG A 105 -8.94 2.44 -19.77
CA ARG A 105 -8.89 1.46 -20.86
C ARG A 105 -9.57 1.95 -22.15
N GLU A 106 -10.73 2.60 -22.00
CA GLU A 106 -11.49 3.16 -23.13
C GLU A 106 -10.80 4.37 -23.80
N ASN A 107 -9.82 4.98 -23.13
CA ASN A 107 -9.18 6.22 -23.58
C ASN A 107 -7.66 6.10 -23.80
N ILE A 108 -7.11 4.90 -23.77
CA ILE A 108 -5.71 4.62 -24.09
C ILE A 108 -5.67 3.73 -25.33
N SER A 109 -4.98 4.20 -26.37
CA SER A 109 -4.87 3.49 -27.66
C SER A 109 -3.45 3.39 -28.20
N LYS A 110 -2.52 4.23 -27.74
CA LYS A 110 -1.15 4.35 -28.26
C LYS A 110 -0.08 3.84 -27.30
N SER A 111 -0.29 4.02 -26.01
CA SER A 111 0.61 3.55 -24.95
C SER A 111 0.25 2.12 -24.54
N ASN A 112 1.24 1.34 -24.08
CA ASN A 112 0.98 0.01 -23.54
C ASN A 112 0.28 0.12 -22.18
N LEU A 113 -0.97 -0.32 -22.10
CA LEU A 113 -1.76 -0.29 -20.87
C LEU A 113 -1.60 -1.58 -20.07
N MET A 114 -1.29 -1.45 -18.79
CA MET A 114 -1.19 -2.55 -17.83
C MET A 114 -2.01 -2.25 -16.58
N THR A 115 -2.64 -3.28 -16.01
CA THR A 115 -3.40 -3.16 -14.75
C THR A 115 -2.60 -3.70 -13.57
N TYR A 116 -2.85 -3.14 -12.38
CA TYR A 116 -2.27 -3.64 -11.13
C TYR A 116 -3.24 -3.45 -9.97
N LYS A 117 -3.02 -4.15 -8.87
CA LYS A 117 -3.72 -3.93 -7.60
C LYS A 117 -2.74 -3.35 -6.58
N GLY A 118 -2.96 -2.10 -6.16
CA GLY A 118 -2.04 -1.38 -5.28
C GLY A 118 -1.85 -2.06 -3.92
N ASN A 119 -2.92 -2.61 -3.34
CA ASN A 119 -2.82 -3.32 -2.06
C ASN A 119 -2.05 -4.64 -2.18
N ASP A 120 -2.23 -5.40 -3.27
CA ASP A 120 -1.52 -6.66 -3.46
C ASP A 120 -0.01 -6.42 -3.64
N LEU A 121 0.38 -5.42 -4.44
CA LEU A 121 1.77 -5.00 -4.56
C LEU A 121 2.37 -4.55 -3.21
N THR A 122 1.58 -3.86 -2.38
CA THR A 122 2.03 -3.43 -1.05
C THR A 122 2.24 -4.65 -0.13
N VAL A 123 1.36 -5.64 -0.19
CA VAL A 123 1.48 -6.89 0.60
C VAL A 123 2.74 -7.65 0.18
N GLU A 124 2.98 -7.81 -1.13
CA GLU A 124 4.17 -8.49 -1.65
C GLU A 124 5.46 -7.76 -1.26
N ALA A 125 5.50 -6.44 -1.43
CA ALA A 125 6.66 -5.63 -1.05
C ALA A 125 6.96 -5.72 0.45
N LEU A 126 5.94 -5.73 1.30
CA LEU A 126 6.09 -5.88 2.74
C LEU A 126 6.58 -7.28 3.13
N ASP A 127 6.01 -8.30 2.51
CA ASP A 127 6.43 -9.68 2.73
C ASP A 127 7.92 -9.87 2.39
N LEU A 128 8.35 -9.37 1.22
CA LEU A 128 9.76 -9.39 0.83
C LEU A 128 10.65 -8.60 1.79
N LEU A 129 10.21 -7.43 2.23
CA LEU A 129 10.97 -6.60 3.17
C LEU A 129 11.22 -7.32 4.50
N ILE A 130 10.16 -7.90 5.08
CA ILE A 130 10.25 -8.60 6.37
C ILE A 130 11.05 -9.92 6.23
N SER A 131 10.80 -10.66 5.16
CA SER A 131 11.54 -11.91 4.88
C SER A 131 13.03 -11.67 4.66
N ASN A 132 13.39 -10.62 3.92
CA ASN A 132 14.78 -10.25 3.70
C ASN A 132 15.47 -9.82 5.00
N ARG A 133 14.75 -9.19 5.93
CA ARG A 133 15.28 -8.84 7.26
C ARG A 133 15.64 -10.07 8.08
N SER A 134 14.95 -11.18 7.88
CA SER A 134 15.15 -12.45 8.61
C SER A 134 15.90 -13.52 7.80
N ARG A 135 16.45 -13.17 6.63
CA ARG A 135 17.06 -14.14 5.70
C ARG A 135 18.22 -14.95 6.28
N ASN A 136 18.97 -14.36 7.22
CA ASN A 136 20.14 -15.00 7.83
C ASN A 136 19.76 -15.79 9.10
N GLU A 137 18.48 -15.84 9.47
CA GLU A 137 18.01 -16.60 10.62
C GLU A 137 17.54 -17.98 10.18
N ILE A 138 18.01 -19.04 10.83
CA ILE A 138 17.71 -20.46 10.47
C ILE A 138 16.20 -20.71 10.38
N LYS A 139 15.41 -20.16 11.31
CA LYS A 139 13.93 -20.29 11.31
C LYS A 139 13.22 -19.22 10.48
N GLY A 140 13.95 -18.31 9.84
CA GLY A 140 13.35 -17.21 9.07
C GLY A 140 12.27 -16.47 9.87
N LEU A 141 11.05 -16.46 9.35
CA LEU A 141 9.87 -15.86 10.02
C LEU A 141 9.20 -16.81 11.03
N GLY A 142 9.50 -18.12 11.02
CA GLY A 142 8.83 -19.12 11.85
C GLY A 142 8.95 -18.94 13.36
N SER A 143 9.92 -18.17 13.85
CA SER A 143 10.07 -17.85 15.27
C SER A 143 9.59 -16.44 15.63
N LYS A 144 9.21 -15.62 14.66
CA LYS A 144 8.91 -14.18 14.85
C LYS A 144 7.49 -13.96 15.34
N LYS A 145 7.36 -13.08 16.32
CA LYS A 145 6.08 -12.51 16.72
C LYS A 145 5.83 -11.22 15.94
N ILE A 146 4.80 -11.21 15.11
CA ILE A 146 4.44 -10.09 14.26
C ILE A 146 3.11 -9.50 14.72
N SER A 147 3.12 -8.23 15.04
CA SER A 147 1.95 -7.48 15.52
C SER A 147 1.44 -6.56 14.42
N ILE A 148 0.17 -6.69 14.05
CA ILE A 148 -0.45 -5.88 13.00
C ILE A 148 -1.50 -4.96 13.62
N LEU A 149 -1.24 -3.67 13.58
CA LEU A 149 -2.12 -2.63 14.11
C LEU A 149 -2.91 -2.00 12.97
N GLY A 150 -4.18 -2.40 12.85
CA GLY A 150 -5.06 -2.01 11.76
C GLY A 150 -5.45 -3.17 10.84
N ALA A 151 -6.18 -4.16 11.38
CA ALA A 151 -6.69 -5.29 10.60
C ALA A 151 -7.87 -4.87 9.69
N GLY A 152 -7.57 -4.06 8.68
CA GLY A 152 -8.42 -3.70 7.55
C GLY A 152 -8.15 -4.60 6.34
N ASN A 153 -8.50 -4.16 5.12
CA ASN A 153 -8.25 -4.91 3.89
C ASN A 153 -6.75 -5.25 3.72
N LEU A 154 -5.88 -4.26 3.86
CA LEU A 154 -4.45 -4.46 3.73
C LEU A 154 -3.88 -5.32 4.88
N GLY A 155 -4.20 -4.96 6.15
CA GLY A 155 -3.68 -5.66 7.32
C GLY A 155 -4.13 -7.13 7.39
N SER A 156 -5.31 -7.49 6.90
CA SER A 156 -5.76 -8.89 6.84
C SER A 156 -5.00 -9.72 5.82
N LYS A 157 -4.73 -9.18 4.63
CA LYS A 157 -3.91 -9.83 3.60
C LYS A 157 -2.48 -10.06 4.09
N ILE A 158 -1.90 -9.06 4.75
CA ILE A 158 -0.58 -9.16 5.38
C ILE A 158 -0.57 -10.25 6.47
N ALA A 159 -1.61 -10.29 7.33
CA ALA A 159 -1.71 -11.29 8.39
C ALA A 159 -1.73 -12.72 7.83
N LEU A 160 -2.52 -12.97 6.80
CA LEU A 160 -2.58 -14.27 6.14
C LEU A 160 -1.23 -14.67 5.55
N LYS A 161 -0.60 -13.78 4.78
CA LYS A 161 0.68 -14.05 4.15
C LYS A 161 1.79 -14.36 5.14
N LEU A 162 1.84 -13.64 6.27
CA LEU A 162 2.88 -13.84 7.28
C LEU A 162 2.65 -15.09 8.14
N VAL A 163 1.39 -15.45 8.43
CA VAL A 163 1.12 -16.71 9.15
C VAL A 163 1.46 -17.93 8.30
N GLU A 164 1.22 -17.88 6.99
CA GLU A 164 1.62 -18.93 6.04
C GLU A 164 3.14 -19.14 5.98
N ARG A 165 3.91 -18.10 6.29
CA ARG A 165 5.38 -18.22 6.47
C ARG A 165 5.80 -18.71 7.87
N GLY A 166 4.86 -19.14 8.70
CA GLY A 166 5.12 -19.68 10.03
C GLY A 166 5.26 -18.63 11.14
N ALA A 167 5.02 -17.35 10.87
CA ALA A 167 5.10 -16.32 11.91
C ALA A 167 3.93 -16.41 12.92
N LYS A 168 4.20 -16.04 14.18
CA LYS A 168 3.16 -15.87 15.20
C LYS A 168 2.50 -14.51 15.04
N VAL A 169 1.35 -14.45 14.38
CA VAL A 169 0.68 -13.21 14.00
C VAL A 169 -0.39 -12.83 15.02
N LEU A 170 -0.29 -11.61 15.57
CA LEU A 170 -1.31 -10.99 16.42
C LEU A 170 -1.86 -9.75 15.73
N ILE A 171 -3.19 -9.63 15.67
CA ILE A 171 -3.86 -8.52 15.01
C ILE A 171 -4.68 -7.68 15.99
N TYR A 172 -4.75 -6.38 15.71
CA TYR A 172 -5.58 -5.42 16.44
C TYR A 172 -6.50 -4.64 15.49
N ARG A 173 -7.74 -4.43 15.93
CA ARG A 173 -8.70 -3.55 15.29
C ARG A 173 -9.66 -2.99 16.34
N ARG A 174 -10.03 -1.71 16.24
CA ARG A 174 -10.95 -1.05 17.18
C ARG A 174 -12.31 -1.74 17.33
N ASN A 175 -12.88 -2.21 16.23
CA ASN A 175 -14.16 -2.92 16.25
C ASN A 175 -13.94 -4.41 16.58
N LEU A 176 -14.23 -4.79 17.81
CA LEU A 176 -14.01 -6.15 18.33
C LEU A 176 -14.86 -7.20 17.61
N LYS A 177 -16.13 -6.92 17.27
CA LYS A 177 -16.99 -7.84 16.53
C LYS A 177 -16.39 -8.19 15.17
N LYS A 178 -15.98 -7.17 14.41
CA LYS A 178 -15.31 -7.37 13.13
C LYS A 178 -13.94 -8.05 13.28
N LEU A 179 -13.20 -7.79 14.36
CA LEU A 179 -11.91 -8.42 14.64
C LEU A 179 -12.06 -9.92 14.86
N ARG A 180 -13.03 -10.35 15.66
CA ARG A 180 -13.32 -11.77 15.90
C ARG A 180 -13.70 -12.51 14.62
N LEU A 181 -14.63 -11.96 13.85
CA LEU A 181 -15.06 -12.55 12.58
C LEU A 181 -13.90 -12.67 11.58
N LEU A 182 -13.10 -11.60 11.46
CA LEU A 182 -11.93 -11.59 10.59
C LEU A 182 -10.91 -12.66 11.00
N THR A 183 -10.58 -12.75 12.29
CA THR A 183 -9.61 -13.74 12.77
C THR A 183 -10.08 -15.17 12.51
N LYS A 184 -11.39 -15.45 12.73
CA LYS A 184 -11.99 -16.75 12.40
C LYS A 184 -11.87 -17.05 10.91
N ALA A 185 -12.24 -16.10 10.05
CA ALA A 185 -12.17 -16.27 8.59
C ALA A 185 -10.71 -16.50 8.12
N LEU A 186 -9.74 -15.73 8.58
CA LEU A 186 -8.34 -15.89 8.21
C LEU A 186 -7.78 -17.26 8.64
N ASN A 187 -8.18 -17.78 9.80
CA ASN A 187 -7.76 -19.11 10.25
C ASN A 187 -8.46 -20.26 9.51
N ILE A 188 -9.62 -20.00 8.89
CA ILE A 188 -10.29 -20.99 8.02
C ILE A 188 -9.64 -21.04 6.63
N ILE A 189 -9.25 -19.89 6.07
CA ILE A 189 -8.72 -19.82 4.70
C ILE A 189 -7.21 -20.06 4.61
N LYS A 190 -6.45 -20.00 5.72
CA LYS A 190 -5.05 -20.40 5.69
C LYS A 190 -4.94 -21.90 5.38
N PRO A 191 -3.86 -22.36 4.72
CA PRO A 191 -3.65 -23.79 4.46
C PRO A 191 -3.67 -24.62 5.76
N ASP A 192 -4.27 -25.80 5.74
CA ASP A 192 -4.33 -26.69 6.91
C ASP A 192 -2.95 -27.11 7.39
N SER A 193 -1.98 -27.25 6.48
CA SER A 193 -0.58 -27.52 6.78
C SER A 193 0.15 -26.41 7.55
N THR A 194 -0.45 -25.22 7.66
CA THR A 194 0.10 -24.10 8.43
C THR A 194 -0.20 -24.29 9.91
N GLU A 195 0.78 -24.66 10.74
CA GLU A 195 0.61 -24.85 12.19
C GLU A 195 0.19 -23.59 12.93
N GLN A 196 0.82 -22.45 12.56
CA GLN A 196 0.57 -21.17 13.24
C GLN A 196 -0.86 -20.69 13.00
N LYS A 197 -1.42 -20.05 14.04
CA LYS A 197 -2.75 -19.42 13.97
C LYS A 197 -2.63 -17.91 14.16
N ILE A 198 -3.48 -17.18 13.46
CA ILE A 198 -3.66 -15.75 13.68
C ILE A 198 -4.45 -15.57 14.98
N SER A 199 -3.91 -14.80 15.90
CA SER A 199 -4.53 -14.44 17.16
C SER A 199 -4.90 -12.96 17.18
N TYR A 200 -5.74 -12.54 18.11
CA TYR A 200 -6.12 -11.14 18.28
C TYR A 200 -6.19 -10.72 19.75
N SER A 201 -6.15 -9.43 19.99
CA SER A 201 -6.51 -8.84 21.27
C SER A 201 -7.20 -7.49 21.06
N ASN A 202 -8.14 -7.16 21.95
CA ASN A 202 -8.73 -5.84 22.05
C ASN A 202 -7.82 -4.85 22.80
N ASN A 203 -6.79 -5.34 23.46
CA ASN A 203 -5.77 -4.53 24.12
C ASN A 203 -4.54 -4.42 23.20
N ILE A 204 -4.30 -3.22 22.68
CA ILE A 204 -3.22 -2.96 21.75
C ILE A 204 -1.83 -3.22 22.32
N TYR A 205 -1.63 -2.96 23.62
CA TYR A 205 -0.36 -3.21 24.30
C TYR A 205 -0.07 -4.71 24.47
N LYS A 206 -1.11 -5.54 24.66
CA LYS A 206 -0.96 -7.01 24.65
C LYS A 206 -0.53 -7.52 23.28
N VAL A 207 -1.03 -6.88 22.21
CA VAL A 207 -0.65 -7.25 20.84
C VAL A 207 0.83 -7.03 20.59
N VAL A 208 1.38 -5.88 20.98
CA VAL A 208 2.80 -5.53 20.72
C VAL A 208 3.78 -6.08 21.74
N LYS A 209 3.32 -6.68 22.85
CA LYS A 209 4.21 -7.22 23.90
C LYS A 209 5.17 -8.26 23.32
N ASN A 210 6.48 -8.04 23.51
CA ASN A 210 7.55 -8.92 22.98
C ASN A 210 7.48 -9.15 21.46
N ALA A 211 6.99 -8.18 20.68
CA ALA A 211 6.95 -8.27 19.23
C ALA A 211 8.35 -8.12 18.62
N ASP A 212 8.65 -8.93 17.59
CA ASP A 212 9.82 -8.77 16.73
C ASP A 212 9.56 -7.75 15.62
N VAL A 213 8.31 -7.68 15.16
CA VAL A 213 7.88 -6.77 14.13
C VAL A 213 6.55 -6.13 14.52
N ILE A 214 6.42 -4.81 14.34
CA ILE A 214 5.16 -4.07 14.48
C ILE A 214 4.82 -3.43 13.12
N ILE A 215 3.66 -3.77 12.58
CA ILE A 215 3.16 -3.24 11.31
C ILE A 215 2.00 -2.31 11.58
N GLY A 216 2.17 -1.02 11.27
CA GLY A 216 1.11 -0.02 11.28
C GLY A 216 0.38 0.01 9.94
N SER A 217 -0.87 -0.45 9.91
CA SER A 217 -1.73 -0.46 8.71
C SER A 217 -3.08 0.24 8.95
N THR A 218 -3.08 1.21 9.85
CA THR A 218 -4.19 2.16 10.02
C THR A 218 -4.12 3.22 8.92
N ASP A 219 -5.26 3.75 8.54
CA ASP A 219 -5.38 4.72 7.43
C ASP A 219 -4.87 6.13 7.82
N GLY A 220 -3.56 6.25 8.05
CA GLY A 220 -2.90 7.50 8.44
C GLY A 220 -3.18 7.95 9.89
N ILE A 221 -3.77 7.08 10.73
CA ILE A 221 -4.00 7.38 12.15
C ILE A 221 -2.77 6.99 12.94
N PRO A 222 -2.08 7.94 13.61
CA PRO A 222 -0.90 7.66 14.42
C PRO A 222 -1.30 6.88 15.69
N ILE A 223 -0.95 5.62 15.70
CA ILE A 223 -1.33 4.66 16.76
C ILE A 223 -0.13 4.10 17.51
N ILE A 224 1.03 3.95 16.84
CA ILE A 224 2.24 3.39 17.43
C ILE A 224 2.94 4.47 18.26
N ASP A 225 2.97 4.30 19.57
CA ASP A 225 3.60 5.21 20.52
C ASP A 225 4.90 4.66 21.12
N LYS A 226 5.62 5.50 21.87
CA LYS A 226 6.86 5.13 22.57
C LYS A 226 6.65 3.96 23.54
N LYS A 227 5.52 3.92 24.26
CA LYS A 227 5.21 2.85 25.23
C LYS A 227 5.08 1.49 24.54
N MET A 228 4.56 1.45 23.32
CA MET A 228 4.51 0.22 22.52
C MET A 228 5.90 -0.28 22.14
N LEU A 229 6.81 0.62 21.76
CA LEU A 229 8.20 0.26 21.46
C LEU A 229 8.92 -0.31 22.69
N LEU A 230 8.73 0.32 23.84
CA LEU A 230 9.28 -0.17 25.12
C LEU A 230 8.73 -1.55 25.53
N ASN A 231 7.49 -1.86 25.17
CA ASN A 231 6.83 -3.14 25.47
C ASN A 231 7.14 -4.26 24.45
N SER A 232 7.80 -3.93 23.37
CA SER A 232 8.27 -4.86 22.35
C SER A 232 9.71 -5.34 22.60
N LYS A 233 10.27 -6.15 21.72
CA LYS A 233 11.69 -6.53 21.82
C LYS A 233 12.60 -5.33 21.56
N LYS A 234 13.81 -5.33 22.14
CA LYS A 234 14.78 -4.23 22.04
C LYS A 234 15.06 -3.81 20.59
N ASN A 235 15.16 -4.77 19.68
CA ASN A 235 15.44 -4.55 18.25
C ASN A 235 14.18 -4.70 17.38
N VAL A 236 13.02 -4.28 17.89
CA VAL A 236 11.76 -4.38 17.14
C VAL A 236 11.86 -3.66 15.78
N PHE A 237 11.42 -4.34 14.74
CA PHE A 237 11.32 -3.73 13.42
C PHE A 237 9.91 -3.12 13.22
N VAL A 238 9.85 -1.82 13.04
CA VAL A 238 8.58 -1.09 12.85
C VAL A 238 8.40 -0.75 11.39
N VAL A 239 7.25 -1.09 10.83
CA VAL A 239 6.89 -0.80 9.45
C VAL A 239 5.61 0.04 9.37
N ASP A 240 5.72 1.24 8.85
CA ASP A 240 4.58 2.15 8.64
C ASP A 240 4.01 1.99 7.23
N VAL A 241 3.04 1.10 7.08
CA VAL A 241 2.35 0.86 5.80
C VAL A 241 1.22 1.87 5.58
N GLY A 242 0.59 2.33 6.67
CA GLY A 242 -0.55 3.25 6.64
C GLY A 242 -0.20 4.72 6.43
N LYS A 243 1.07 5.07 6.28
CA LYS A 243 1.60 6.43 6.15
C LYS A 243 1.22 7.35 7.33
N GLY A 244 2.08 7.41 8.32
CA GLY A 244 1.88 8.22 9.53
C GLY A 244 1.19 7.47 10.66
N THR A 245 1.34 6.16 10.74
CA THR A 245 0.82 5.34 11.83
C THR A 245 1.71 5.38 13.07
N VAL A 246 2.94 5.86 12.94
CA VAL A 246 3.90 6.01 14.04
C VAL A 246 3.85 7.44 14.57
N LYS A 247 3.68 7.60 15.87
CA LYS A 247 3.71 8.92 16.54
C LYS A 247 5.10 9.52 16.52
N LYS A 248 5.20 10.85 16.43
CA LYS A 248 6.48 11.57 16.38
C LYS A 248 7.41 11.25 17.55
N GLU A 249 6.87 11.11 18.75
CA GLU A 249 7.61 10.73 19.96
C GLU A 249 8.25 9.33 19.85
N ALA A 250 7.55 8.39 19.19
CA ALA A 250 8.07 7.04 18.98
C ALA A 250 9.19 7.03 17.93
N ILE A 251 9.05 7.84 16.87
CA ILE A 251 10.11 8.01 15.87
C ILE A 251 11.36 8.60 16.52
N LYS A 252 11.22 9.69 17.29
CA LYS A 252 12.33 10.31 18.01
C LYS A 252 13.04 9.30 18.91
N TYR A 253 12.30 8.58 19.72
CA TYR A 253 12.86 7.53 20.58
C TYR A 253 13.62 6.44 19.81
N ALA A 254 13.11 6.02 18.65
CA ALA A 254 13.75 4.97 17.83
C ALA A 254 15.04 5.43 17.14
N ILE A 255 15.22 6.75 16.90
CA ILE A 255 16.42 7.33 16.29
C ILE A 255 17.52 7.54 17.35
N GLU A 256 17.14 7.83 18.60
CA GLU A 256 18.06 8.08 19.71
C GLU A 256 18.62 6.78 20.34
N LYS A 257 18.20 5.61 19.90
CA LYS A 257 18.61 4.27 20.39
C LYS A 257 19.40 3.48 19.36
#